data_38e59910e83e99286fc2efbb8d736637
#
_entry.id   38e59910e83e99286fc2efbb8d736637
#
_cell.length_a   1.000
_cell.length_b   1.000
_cell.length_c   1.000
_cell.angle_alpha   90.00
_cell.angle_beta   90.00
_cell.angle_gamma   90.00
#
_symmetry.space_group_name_H-M   'P 1'
#
loop_
_entity.id
_entity.type
_entity.pdbx_description
1 polymer ?
#
loop_
_entity_poly.entity_id
_entity_poly.type
_entity_poly.pdbx_seq_one_letter_code
_entity_poly.pdbx_strand_id
1 'polypeptide(L)'
;MDGELTSDPNSISACISHFYKQLYSENEGQRPMLDEVDFSMISEEEAAWLDRPFEEEEVYGVIQGCNGDKYPGPDGFSVAFFKACWDFLKLEIMEVLANFHSQAVFKKILNATFIALIPKKVDVVNVRDFRPIRLVGSIS
;
A
#
# COMPACT_ATOMS: atom_id res chain seq x y z
N MET A 1 -14.48 19.61 -15.73
CA MET A 1 -15.82 19.72 -15.16
C MET A 1 -15.88 21.04 -14.44
N ASP A 2 -16.69 21.93 -14.94
CA ASP A 2 -16.62 23.36 -14.62
C ASP A 2 -17.41 23.68 -13.35
N GLY A 3 -16.80 23.53 -12.18
CA GLY A 3 -17.17 24.22 -10.94
C GLY A 3 -18.62 24.12 -10.43
N GLU A 4 -19.45 23.24 -10.99
CA GLU A 4 -20.80 23.05 -10.53
C GLU A 4 -20.82 22.16 -9.28
N LEU A 5 -21.41 22.68 -8.21
CA LEU A 5 -21.58 21.93 -6.95
C LEU A 5 -22.71 20.91 -7.12
N THR A 6 -22.43 19.65 -6.79
CA THR A 6 -23.43 18.58 -6.78
C THR A 6 -23.50 17.93 -5.42
N SER A 7 -24.70 17.52 -5.01
CA SER A 7 -24.95 16.69 -3.84
C SER A 7 -25.34 15.24 -4.22
N ASP A 8 -25.40 14.94 -5.51
CA ASP A 8 -25.72 13.59 -5.97
C ASP A 8 -24.53 12.62 -5.69
N PRO A 9 -24.74 11.54 -4.90
CA PRO A 9 -23.69 10.62 -4.52
C PRO A 9 -22.99 9.94 -5.71
N ASN A 10 -23.72 9.65 -6.79
CA ASN A 10 -23.16 8.98 -7.96
C ASN A 10 -22.23 9.94 -8.74
N SER A 11 -22.64 11.19 -8.91
CA SER A 11 -21.84 12.23 -9.54
C SER A 11 -20.59 12.54 -8.74
N ILE A 12 -20.68 12.58 -7.41
CA ILE A 12 -19.53 12.75 -6.50
C ILE A 12 -18.55 11.60 -6.65
N SER A 13 -19.06 10.35 -6.58
CA SER A 13 -18.22 9.15 -6.74
C SER A 13 -17.51 9.11 -8.09
N ALA A 14 -18.21 9.44 -9.17
CA ALA A 14 -17.65 9.50 -10.52
C ALA A 14 -16.55 10.59 -10.62
N CYS A 15 -16.77 11.74 -10.05
CA CYS A 15 -15.81 12.86 -10.03
C CYS A 15 -14.52 12.47 -9.28
N ILE A 16 -14.66 11.88 -8.09
CA ILE A 16 -13.53 11.41 -7.26
C ILE A 16 -12.75 10.33 -8.02
N SER A 17 -13.44 9.32 -8.54
CA SER A 17 -12.81 8.22 -9.28
C SER A 17 -12.05 8.72 -10.50
N HIS A 18 -12.64 9.65 -11.27
CA HIS A 18 -12.01 10.24 -12.44
C HIS A 18 -10.75 11.03 -12.07
N PHE A 19 -10.84 11.87 -11.03
CA PHE A 19 -9.71 12.67 -10.56
C PHE A 19 -8.52 11.81 -10.15
N TYR A 20 -8.75 10.79 -9.31
CA TYR A 20 -7.65 9.93 -8.86
C TYR A 20 -7.14 9.00 -9.96
N LYS A 21 -8.00 8.55 -10.87
CA LYS A 21 -7.57 7.79 -12.06
C LYS A 21 -6.62 8.62 -12.93
N GLN A 22 -6.90 9.88 -13.14
CA GLN A 22 -5.99 10.77 -13.88
C GLN A 22 -4.71 11.08 -13.10
N LEU A 23 -4.82 11.33 -11.78
CA LEU A 23 -3.67 11.65 -10.93
C LEU A 23 -2.66 10.50 -10.85
N TYR A 24 -3.14 9.25 -10.85
CA TYR A 24 -2.30 8.05 -10.75
C TYR A 24 -2.05 7.38 -12.12
N SER A 25 -2.57 7.92 -13.20
CA SER A 25 -2.19 7.46 -14.53
C SER A 25 -0.85 8.08 -14.90
N GLU A 26 0.06 7.24 -15.37
CA GLU A 26 1.32 7.69 -15.95
C GLU A 26 1.03 8.24 -17.34
N ASN A 27 1.21 9.56 -17.54
CA ASN A 27 1.31 10.11 -18.86
C ASN A 27 2.68 9.68 -19.41
N GLU A 28 2.72 9.16 -20.65
CA GLU A 28 3.93 8.74 -21.35
C GLU A 28 4.93 9.90 -21.50
N GLY A 29 5.48 10.33 -20.38
CA GLY A 29 6.61 11.27 -20.32
C GLY A 29 7.91 10.49 -20.37
N GLN A 30 8.91 11.01 -21.04
CA GLN A 30 10.28 10.49 -20.93
C GLN A 30 10.66 10.45 -19.44
N ARG A 31 10.88 9.25 -18.93
CA ARG A 31 11.49 9.10 -17.62
C ARG A 31 12.91 9.66 -17.68
N PRO A 32 13.33 10.49 -16.72
CA PRO A 32 14.70 10.97 -16.68
C PRO A 32 15.65 9.76 -16.65
N MET A 33 16.64 9.77 -17.52
CA MET A 33 17.72 8.80 -17.49
C MET A 33 18.59 9.10 -16.26
N LEU A 34 18.92 8.07 -15.50
CA LEU A 34 19.73 8.18 -14.29
C LEU A 34 21.21 7.81 -14.53
N ASP A 35 21.61 7.78 -15.79
CA ASP A 35 22.93 7.29 -16.22
C ASP A 35 24.11 8.12 -15.70
N GLU A 36 23.87 9.36 -15.25
CA GLU A 36 24.89 10.27 -14.73
C GLU A 36 24.81 10.46 -13.20
N VAL A 37 24.01 9.64 -12.50
CA VAL A 37 23.87 9.75 -11.05
C VAL A 37 24.72 8.69 -10.37
N ASP A 38 25.72 9.13 -9.61
CA ASP A 38 26.50 8.25 -8.74
C ASP A 38 25.64 7.75 -7.59
N PHE A 39 25.31 6.46 -7.58
CA PHE A 39 24.61 5.82 -6.48
C PHE A 39 25.63 5.08 -5.59
N SER A 40 25.43 5.18 -4.28
CA SER A 40 26.10 4.29 -3.35
C SER A 40 25.61 2.87 -3.60
N MET A 41 26.49 2.00 -3.99
CA MET A 41 26.18 0.58 -4.21
C MET A 41 26.23 -0.17 -2.87
N ILE A 42 25.30 -1.10 -2.69
CA ILE A 42 25.36 -2.07 -1.59
C ILE A 42 26.46 -3.09 -1.89
N SER A 43 27.10 -3.63 -0.85
CA SER A 43 28.08 -4.71 -1.00
C SER A 43 27.42 -6.01 -1.45
N GLU A 44 28.21 -6.95 -1.98
CA GLU A 44 27.72 -8.28 -2.34
C GLU A 44 27.15 -9.04 -1.13
N GLU A 45 27.71 -8.83 0.06
CA GLU A 45 27.23 -9.42 1.30
C GLU A 45 25.86 -8.85 1.69
N GLU A 46 25.67 -7.51 1.59
CA GLU A 46 24.39 -6.86 1.84
C GLU A 46 23.33 -7.28 0.82
N ALA A 47 23.70 -7.41 -0.46
CA ALA A 47 22.82 -7.89 -1.51
C ALA A 47 22.35 -9.33 -1.24
N ALA A 48 23.29 -10.23 -0.89
CA ALA A 48 22.97 -11.61 -0.54
C ALA A 48 22.09 -11.71 0.70
N TRP A 49 22.33 -10.84 1.69
CA TRP A 49 21.50 -10.79 2.89
C TRP A 49 20.06 -10.32 2.59
N LEU A 50 19.88 -9.33 1.71
CA LEU A 50 18.57 -8.83 1.29
C LEU A 50 17.79 -9.84 0.45
N ASP A 51 18.51 -10.68 -0.32
CA ASP A 51 17.90 -11.68 -1.22
C ASP A 51 17.66 -13.05 -0.54
N ARG A 52 17.91 -13.16 0.74
CA ARG A 52 17.65 -14.39 1.51
C ARG A 52 16.17 -14.64 1.75
N PRO A 53 15.74 -15.90 1.92
CA PRO A 53 14.38 -16.23 2.35
C PRO A 53 14.03 -15.57 3.68
N PHE A 54 12.75 -15.25 3.87
CA PHE A 54 12.23 -14.72 5.14
C PHE A 54 12.28 -15.78 6.25
N GLU A 55 12.69 -15.38 7.45
CA GLU A 55 12.71 -16.21 8.64
C GLU A 55 11.49 -15.95 9.53
N GLU A 56 10.94 -17.01 10.18
CA GLU A 56 9.75 -16.90 11.03
C GLU A 56 9.94 -15.88 12.16
N GLU A 57 11.11 -15.86 12.79
CA GLU A 57 11.41 -14.95 13.90
C GLU A 57 11.42 -13.48 13.44
N GLU A 58 11.96 -13.22 12.26
CA GLU A 58 11.99 -11.90 11.65
C GLU A 58 10.55 -11.41 11.36
N VAL A 59 9.74 -12.23 10.70
CA VAL A 59 8.35 -11.91 10.36
C VAL A 59 7.53 -11.68 11.64
N TYR A 60 7.69 -12.54 12.64
CA TYR A 60 7.07 -12.38 13.95
C TYR A 60 7.45 -11.05 14.60
N GLY A 61 8.75 -10.72 14.61
CA GLY A 61 9.27 -9.48 15.17
C GLY A 61 8.67 -8.25 14.49
N VAL A 62 8.56 -8.24 13.16
CA VAL A 62 7.93 -7.17 12.39
C VAL A 62 6.45 -7.02 12.76
N ILE A 63 5.68 -8.12 12.76
CA ILE A 63 4.26 -8.09 13.12
C ILE A 63 4.07 -7.57 14.55
N GLN A 64 4.86 -8.03 15.51
CA GLN A 64 4.78 -7.57 16.89
C GLN A 64 5.18 -6.09 17.05
N GLY A 65 6.12 -5.60 16.26
CA GLY A 65 6.55 -4.20 16.25
C GLY A 65 5.54 -3.23 15.60
N CYS A 66 4.65 -3.71 14.74
CA CYS A 66 3.64 -2.86 14.10
C CYS A 66 2.59 -2.33 15.09
N ASN A 67 2.02 -1.16 14.83
CA ASN A 67 0.91 -0.63 15.63
C ASN A 67 -0.39 -1.38 15.29
N GLY A 68 -0.97 -2.06 16.29
CA GLY A 68 -2.21 -2.84 16.17
C GLY A 68 -3.47 -2.00 15.92
N ASP A 69 -3.47 -0.72 16.29
CA ASP A 69 -4.64 0.16 16.24
C ASP A 69 -4.87 0.78 14.84
N LYS A 70 -4.07 0.40 13.84
CA LYS A 70 -4.26 0.89 12.48
C LYS A 70 -5.51 0.28 11.85
N TYR A 71 -6.22 1.11 11.07
CA TYR A 71 -7.38 0.67 10.30
C TYR A 71 -6.98 -0.40 9.26
N PRO A 72 -7.78 -1.46 9.14
CA PRO A 72 -7.55 -2.51 8.14
C PRO A 72 -7.73 -2.00 6.71
N GLY A 73 -7.05 -2.64 5.79
CA GLY A 73 -7.24 -2.46 4.36
C GLY A 73 -8.43 -3.28 3.81
N PRO A 74 -8.43 -3.57 2.48
CA PRO A 74 -9.49 -4.33 1.84
C PRO A 74 -9.67 -5.77 2.34
N ASP A 75 -8.63 -6.33 2.97
CA ASP A 75 -8.66 -7.65 3.61
C ASP A 75 -9.53 -7.71 4.88
N GLY A 76 -9.84 -6.54 5.47
CA GLY A 76 -10.67 -6.42 6.66
C GLY A 76 -9.97 -6.83 7.97
N PHE A 77 -8.70 -7.23 7.92
CA PHE A 77 -7.95 -7.67 9.09
C PHE A 77 -7.01 -6.57 9.59
N SER A 78 -7.05 -6.30 10.90
CA SER A 78 -6.12 -5.37 11.54
C SER A 78 -4.82 -6.08 11.91
N VAL A 79 -3.74 -5.33 12.13
CA VAL A 79 -2.48 -5.88 12.66
C VAL A 79 -2.69 -6.54 14.04
N ALA A 80 -3.61 -6.01 14.87
CA ALA A 80 -3.96 -6.63 16.15
C ALA A 80 -4.49 -8.07 15.99
N PHE A 81 -5.26 -8.34 14.92
CA PHE A 81 -5.71 -9.70 14.60
C PHE A 81 -4.52 -10.62 14.32
N PHE A 82 -3.58 -10.22 13.48
CA PHE A 82 -2.40 -11.05 13.17
C PHE A 82 -1.52 -11.30 14.39
N LYS A 83 -1.38 -10.29 15.28
CA LYS A 83 -0.67 -10.47 16.57
C LYS A 83 -1.34 -11.51 17.45
N ALA A 84 -2.66 -11.42 17.60
CA ALA A 84 -3.42 -12.31 18.47
C ALA A 84 -3.53 -13.74 17.93
N CYS A 85 -3.53 -13.89 16.60
CA CYS A 85 -3.71 -15.17 15.92
C CYS A 85 -2.41 -15.74 15.35
N TRP A 86 -1.23 -15.21 15.75
CA TRP A 86 0.06 -15.63 15.19
C TRP A 86 0.27 -17.13 15.20
N ASP A 87 0.09 -17.78 16.34
CA ASP A 87 0.31 -19.22 16.49
C ASP A 87 -0.52 -20.07 15.53
N PHE A 88 -1.65 -19.53 15.11
CA PHE A 88 -2.57 -20.19 14.17
C PHE A 88 -2.24 -19.86 12.71
N LEU A 89 -1.84 -18.60 12.41
CA LEU A 89 -1.68 -18.10 11.05
C LEU A 89 -0.24 -18.17 10.52
N LYS A 90 0.74 -18.42 11.37
CA LYS A 90 2.16 -18.30 10.98
C LYS A 90 2.54 -19.17 9.79
N LEU A 91 2.01 -20.38 9.68
CA LEU A 91 2.34 -21.29 8.57
C LEU A 91 1.85 -20.73 7.23
N GLU A 92 0.62 -20.22 7.19
CA GLU A 92 0.04 -19.63 6.00
C GLU A 92 0.76 -18.33 5.60
N ILE A 93 1.13 -17.51 6.61
CA ILE A 93 1.88 -16.26 6.36
C ILE A 93 3.26 -16.60 5.77
N MET A 94 3.98 -17.55 6.37
CA MET A 94 5.29 -17.96 5.87
C MET A 94 5.22 -18.59 4.49
N GLU A 95 4.16 -19.37 4.19
CA GLU A 95 3.93 -19.90 2.84
C GLU A 95 3.71 -18.80 1.81
N VAL A 96 2.93 -17.78 2.13
CA VAL A 96 2.70 -16.63 1.24
C VAL A 96 4.01 -15.89 0.97
N LEU A 97 4.83 -15.65 1.99
CA LEU A 97 6.13 -14.99 1.86
C LEU A 97 7.14 -15.83 1.07
N ALA A 98 7.17 -17.15 1.29
CA ALA A 98 8.02 -18.07 0.53
C ALA A 98 7.63 -18.12 -0.96
N ASN A 99 6.33 -18.14 -1.25
CA ASN A 99 5.82 -18.07 -2.62
C ASN A 99 6.17 -16.73 -3.29
N PHE A 100 6.07 -15.62 -2.57
CA PHE A 100 6.49 -14.31 -3.07
C PHE A 100 7.99 -14.28 -3.37
N HIS A 101 8.82 -14.74 -2.43
CA HIS A 101 10.27 -14.80 -2.59
C HIS A 101 10.69 -15.65 -3.80
N SER A 102 10.10 -16.84 -3.98
CA SER A 102 10.48 -17.76 -5.04
C SER A 102 9.98 -17.38 -6.43
N GLN A 103 8.80 -16.76 -6.53
CA GLN A 103 8.12 -16.48 -7.80
C GLN A 103 8.17 -15.01 -8.20
N ALA A 104 8.52 -14.10 -7.28
CA ALA A 104 8.45 -12.64 -7.45
C ALA A 104 7.07 -12.14 -7.96
N VAL A 105 6.00 -12.91 -7.68
CA VAL A 105 4.64 -12.61 -8.14
C VAL A 105 3.80 -12.09 -6.99
N PHE A 106 3.40 -10.83 -7.07
CA PHE A 106 2.42 -10.23 -6.16
C PHE A 106 1.00 -10.55 -6.65
N LYS A 107 0.19 -11.20 -5.83
CA LYS A 107 -1.23 -11.39 -6.15
C LYS A 107 -1.94 -10.03 -6.16
N LYS A 108 -2.77 -9.77 -7.18
CA LYS A 108 -3.49 -8.48 -7.33
C LYS A 108 -4.28 -8.07 -6.10
N ILE A 109 -4.82 -9.04 -5.36
CA ILE A 109 -5.61 -8.78 -4.15
C ILE A 109 -4.77 -8.18 -3.01
N LEU A 110 -3.49 -8.53 -2.93
CA LEU A 110 -2.57 -7.98 -1.93
C LEU A 110 -2.17 -6.53 -2.26
N ASN A 111 -2.26 -6.15 -3.53
CA ASN A 111 -1.99 -4.79 -3.98
C ASN A 111 -3.27 -3.92 -4.02
N ALA A 112 -4.41 -4.44 -3.60
CA ALA A 112 -5.62 -3.65 -3.47
C ALA A 112 -5.54 -2.71 -2.25
N THR A 113 -6.03 -1.50 -2.40
CA THR A 113 -6.03 -0.51 -1.32
C THR A 113 -7.32 0.31 -1.35
N PHE A 114 -7.84 0.65 -0.18
CA PHE A 114 -8.83 1.71 -0.08
C PHE A 114 -8.15 3.08 -0.05
N ILE A 115 -8.82 4.07 -0.58
CA ILE A 115 -8.41 5.47 -0.47
C ILE A 115 -9.44 6.20 0.40
N ALA A 116 -9.05 6.52 1.63
CA ALA A 116 -9.84 7.38 2.50
C ALA A 116 -9.48 8.85 2.23
N LEU A 117 -10.50 9.71 2.12
CA LEU A 117 -10.33 11.13 1.84
C LEU A 117 -10.51 11.92 3.13
N ILE A 118 -9.43 12.55 3.61
CA ILE A 118 -9.45 13.39 4.80
C ILE A 118 -9.41 14.86 4.38
N PRO A 119 -10.40 15.70 4.79
CA PRO A 119 -10.41 17.11 4.46
C PRO A 119 -9.20 17.84 5.06
N LYS A 120 -8.57 18.73 4.27
CA LYS A 120 -7.45 19.58 4.72
C LYS A 120 -7.91 20.79 5.53
N LYS A 121 -9.17 21.19 5.39
CA LYS A 121 -9.79 22.36 6.02
C LYS A 121 -11.30 22.11 6.22
N VAL A 122 -11.96 23.00 6.89
CA VAL A 122 -13.44 23.00 7.05
C VAL A 122 -14.09 23.42 5.73
N ASP A 123 -15.31 22.96 5.47
CA ASP A 123 -16.16 23.32 4.31
C ASP A 123 -15.49 23.05 2.96
N VAL A 124 -14.92 21.85 2.82
CA VAL A 124 -14.25 21.40 1.59
C VAL A 124 -15.27 20.99 0.54
N VAL A 125 -15.18 21.58 -0.63
CA VAL A 125 -16.02 21.27 -1.81
C VAL A 125 -15.20 20.74 -3.00
N ASN A 126 -13.87 20.87 -2.98
CA ASN A 126 -13.03 20.47 -4.09
C ASN A 126 -12.22 19.21 -3.72
N VAL A 127 -12.18 18.22 -4.63
CA VAL A 127 -11.42 16.97 -4.42
C VAL A 127 -9.93 17.23 -4.09
N ARG A 128 -9.33 18.28 -4.62
CA ARG A 128 -7.93 18.67 -4.35
C ARG A 128 -7.66 19.09 -2.90
N ASP A 129 -8.71 19.49 -2.18
CA ASP A 129 -8.62 19.90 -0.79
C ASP A 129 -8.73 18.72 0.20
N PHE A 130 -8.79 17.50 -0.31
CA PHE A 130 -8.68 16.28 0.50
C PHE A 130 -7.25 15.71 0.45
N ARG A 131 -6.86 15.03 1.53
CA ARG A 131 -5.66 14.18 1.60
C ARG A 131 -6.07 12.74 1.33
N PRO A 132 -5.57 12.10 0.27
CA PRO A 132 -5.78 10.68 0.07
C PRO A 132 -4.90 9.90 1.06
N ILE A 133 -5.51 9.10 1.91
CA ILE A 133 -4.82 8.16 2.79
C ILE A 133 -5.07 6.75 2.24
N ARG A 134 -4.01 6.04 1.96
CA ARG A 134 -4.09 4.65 1.49
C ARG A 134 -4.21 3.72 2.69
N LEU A 135 -5.21 2.86 2.65
CA LEU A 135 -5.41 1.77 3.60
C LEU A 135 -5.10 0.47 2.86
N VAL A 136 -3.88 0.02 3.00
CA VAL A 136 -3.40 -1.25 2.41
C VAL A 136 -3.75 -2.41 3.32
N GLY A 137 -3.81 -3.63 2.78
CA GLY A 137 -3.97 -4.83 3.58
C GLY A 137 -2.78 -5.04 4.52
N SER A 138 -3.00 -5.74 5.62
CA SER A 138 -1.99 -5.86 6.68
C SER A 138 -0.81 -6.76 6.32
N ILE A 139 -0.93 -7.58 5.26
CA ILE A 139 0.12 -8.49 4.75
C ILE A 139 0.60 -8.05 3.34
N SER A 140 0.26 -6.85 2.90
CA SER A 140 0.65 -6.36 1.56
C SER A 140 1.86 -5.44 1.63
#